data_c3d019e710f629579db6fc436839be70
#
_entry.id   c3d019e710f629579db6fc436839be70
#
_cell.length_a   1.000
_cell.length_b   1.000
_cell.length_c   1.000
_cell.angle_alpha   90.00
_cell.angle_beta   90.00
_cell.angle_gamma   90.00
#
_symmetry.space_group_name_H-M   'P 1'
#
loop_
_entity.id
_entity.type
_entity.pdbx_description
1 polymer ?
#
loop_
_entity_poly.entity_id
_entity_poly.type
_entity_poly.pdbx_seq_one_letter_code
_entity_poly.pdbx_strand_id
1 'polypeptide(L)'
;MSMKKNQSRIMKILIVVVIIVAVIGGFEICHYYKSPIEKKVVERVDGTLLMRGSTSEETIPISIVVEAVESTYFFKNKQATLLGELRVLHNEEAVFETELYVDDLAVNIHNAENHNTEPSVFTSVTADLNHILIGAPKKYFLFDKMGDDISKEENLLVVASKDANENAEDIILFFEEESSAVEEWLRENGW
;
A
#
# COMPACT_ATOMS: atom_id res chain seq x y z
N MET A 1 -37.25 -39.45 -48.52
CA MET A 1 -37.77 -38.59 -47.40
C MET A 1 -36.93 -38.64 -46.15
N SER A 2 -36.01 -39.61 -45.96
CA SER A 2 -35.15 -39.77 -44.76
C SER A 2 -34.00 -38.76 -44.64
N MET A 3 -33.35 -38.33 -45.73
CA MET A 3 -32.18 -37.45 -45.70
C MET A 3 -32.45 -36.04 -45.11
N LYS A 4 -33.56 -35.43 -45.45
CA LYS A 4 -33.93 -34.08 -44.91
C LYS A 4 -34.15 -34.08 -43.40
N LYS A 5 -34.66 -35.21 -42.84
CA LYS A 5 -34.92 -35.34 -41.40
C LYS A 5 -33.62 -35.47 -40.59
N ASN A 6 -32.59 -36.12 -41.13
CA ASN A 6 -31.28 -36.23 -40.52
C ASN A 6 -30.50 -34.88 -40.57
N GLN A 7 -30.55 -34.16 -41.67
CA GLN A 7 -29.93 -32.84 -41.77
C GLN A 7 -30.51 -31.87 -40.75
N SER A 8 -31.83 -31.88 -40.55
CA SER A 8 -32.47 -31.01 -39.52
C SER A 8 -32.04 -31.37 -38.09
N ARG A 9 -31.83 -32.68 -37.81
CA ARG A 9 -31.33 -33.09 -36.47
C ARG A 9 -29.87 -32.69 -36.26
N ILE A 10 -29.01 -32.89 -37.25
CA ILE A 10 -27.59 -32.47 -37.18
C ILE A 10 -27.49 -30.97 -37.00
N MET A 11 -28.26 -30.18 -37.73
CA MET A 11 -28.27 -28.72 -37.58
C MET A 11 -28.69 -28.26 -36.18
N LYS A 12 -29.70 -28.91 -35.58
CA LYS A 12 -30.13 -28.61 -34.21
C LYS A 12 -29.04 -28.93 -33.17
N ILE A 13 -28.35 -30.06 -33.32
CA ILE A 13 -27.24 -30.44 -32.44
C ILE A 13 -26.10 -29.42 -32.56
N LEU A 14 -25.78 -29.00 -33.77
CA LEU A 14 -24.71 -28.05 -34.04
C LEU A 14 -25.03 -26.67 -33.39
N ILE A 15 -26.27 -26.20 -33.49
CA ILE A 15 -26.72 -24.97 -32.82
C ILE A 15 -26.58 -25.10 -31.31
N VAL A 16 -26.99 -26.21 -30.70
CA VAL A 16 -26.88 -26.43 -29.27
C VAL A 16 -25.41 -26.41 -28.83
N VAL A 17 -24.52 -27.06 -29.58
CA VAL A 17 -23.07 -27.06 -29.28
C VAL A 17 -22.51 -25.65 -29.38
N VAL A 18 -22.86 -24.85 -30.39
CA VAL A 18 -22.41 -23.46 -30.54
C VAL A 18 -22.88 -22.61 -29.36
N ILE A 19 -24.13 -22.77 -28.91
CA ILE A 19 -24.65 -22.05 -27.75
C ILE A 19 -23.88 -22.44 -26.48
N ILE A 20 -23.61 -23.72 -26.25
CA ILE A 20 -22.85 -24.18 -25.08
C ILE A 20 -21.44 -23.59 -25.09
N VAL A 21 -20.75 -23.63 -26.23
CA VAL A 21 -19.41 -23.03 -26.37
C VAL A 21 -19.43 -21.52 -26.12
N ALA A 22 -20.45 -20.83 -26.65
CA ALA A 22 -20.60 -19.38 -26.44
C ALA A 22 -20.88 -19.04 -24.97
N VAL A 23 -21.67 -19.83 -24.27
CA VAL A 23 -21.97 -19.64 -22.84
C VAL A 23 -20.73 -19.91 -21.97
N ILE A 24 -20.02 -20.99 -22.20
CA ILE A 24 -18.79 -21.35 -21.49
C ILE A 24 -17.71 -20.28 -21.76
N GLY A 25 -17.47 -19.95 -23.04
CA GLY A 25 -16.50 -18.93 -23.40
C GLY A 25 -16.85 -17.55 -22.84
N GLY A 26 -18.13 -17.18 -22.86
CA GLY A 26 -18.59 -15.93 -22.23
C GLY A 26 -18.39 -15.91 -20.71
N PHE A 27 -18.63 -17.03 -20.04
CA PHE A 27 -18.39 -17.17 -18.61
C PHE A 27 -16.89 -17.04 -18.25
N GLU A 28 -16.03 -17.73 -18.98
CA GLU A 28 -14.57 -17.66 -18.82
C GLU A 28 -14.04 -16.24 -19.07
N ILE A 29 -14.51 -15.58 -20.12
CA ILE A 29 -14.17 -14.19 -20.40
C ILE A 29 -14.63 -13.29 -19.25
N CYS A 30 -15.88 -13.41 -18.79
CA CYS A 30 -16.37 -12.63 -17.67
C CYS A 30 -15.60 -12.88 -16.37
N HIS A 31 -15.20 -14.13 -16.12
CA HIS A 31 -14.39 -14.49 -14.96
C HIS A 31 -12.99 -13.85 -15.05
N TYR A 32 -12.32 -13.97 -16.20
CA TYR A 32 -11.01 -13.39 -16.45
C TYR A 32 -11.01 -11.88 -16.27
N TYR A 33 -12.04 -11.17 -16.78
CA TYR A 33 -12.16 -9.72 -16.64
C TYR A 33 -12.54 -9.25 -15.24
N LYS A 34 -13.10 -10.12 -14.39
CA LYS A 34 -13.46 -9.79 -13.01
C LYS A 34 -12.38 -10.15 -12.00
N SER A 35 -11.49 -11.05 -12.35
CA SER A 35 -10.40 -11.47 -11.47
C SER A 35 -9.26 -10.46 -11.53
N PRO A 36 -8.66 -10.10 -10.40
CA PRO A 36 -7.47 -9.27 -10.41
C PRO A 36 -6.29 -9.98 -11.05
N ILE A 37 -5.43 -9.22 -11.68
CA ILE A 37 -4.10 -9.67 -12.07
C ILE A 37 -3.19 -9.32 -10.90
N GLU A 38 -2.63 -10.34 -10.28
CA GLU A 38 -1.76 -10.20 -9.11
C GLU A 38 -0.29 -10.18 -9.52
N LYS A 39 0.46 -9.25 -8.96
CA LYS A 39 1.90 -9.12 -9.16
C LYS A 39 2.56 -8.93 -7.79
N LYS A 40 3.55 -9.77 -7.47
CA LYS A 40 4.37 -9.56 -6.29
C LYS A 40 5.27 -8.35 -6.51
N VAL A 41 5.24 -7.42 -5.56
CA VAL A 41 6.08 -6.22 -5.50
C VAL A 41 7.01 -6.37 -4.30
N VAL A 42 8.29 -6.19 -4.53
CA VAL A 42 9.30 -6.09 -3.47
C VAL A 42 10.14 -4.88 -3.81
N GLU A 43 10.03 -3.86 -2.99
CA GLU A 43 10.69 -2.58 -3.21
C GLU A 43 11.48 -2.18 -1.96
N ARG A 44 12.60 -1.52 -2.17
CA ARG A 44 13.39 -0.88 -1.11
C ARG A 44 13.55 0.59 -1.43
N VAL A 45 13.19 1.43 -0.48
CA VAL A 45 13.28 2.89 -0.60
C VAL A 45 14.13 3.40 0.55
N ASP A 46 15.13 4.22 0.24
CA ASP A 46 15.93 4.88 1.26
C ASP A 46 15.17 6.08 1.83
N GLY A 47 15.36 6.33 3.10
CA GLY A 47 14.65 7.37 3.80
C GLY A 47 15.37 7.86 5.04
N THR A 48 14.67 8.70 5.78
CA THR A 48 15.19 9.37 6.97
C THR A 48 14.16 9.27 8.10
N LEU A 49 14.63 8.95 9.29
CA LEU A 49 13.86 9.06 10.52
C LEU A 49 14.12 10.43 11.14
N LEU A 50 13.06 11.19 11.34
CA LEU A 50 13.06 12.49 11.98
C LEU A 50 12.57 12.36 13.43
N MET A 51 13.21 13.09 14.33
CA MET A 51 12.87 13.13 15.76
C MET A 51 12.42 14.53 16.13
N ARG A 52 11.31 14.63 16.85
CA ARG A 52 10.82 15.90 17.37
C ARG A 52 11.60 16.31 18.62
N GLY A 53 11.98 17.59 18.69
CA GLY A 53 12.53 18.23 19.90
C GLY A 53 14.04 18.25 19.97
N SER A 54 14.77 17.64 19.05
CA SER A 54 16.20 17.87 18.96
C SER A 54 16.47 19.26 18.41
N THR A 55 17.24 20.08 19.15
CA THR A 55 17.72 21.39 18.69
C THR A 55 18.76 21.29 17.57
N SER A 56 19.16 20.12 17.24
CA SER A 56 19.90 19.71 16.05
C SER A 56 18.96 18.78 15.26
N GLU A 57 18.85 18.98 13.95
CA GLU A 57 18.20 18.08 13.00
C GLU A 57 18.97 16.73 12.97
N GLU A 58 18.84 15.96 14.04
CA GLU A 58 19.38 14.61 14.05
C GLU A 58 18.47 13.71 13.21
N THR A 59 18.92 13.51 12.00
CA THR A 59 18.27 12.59 11.07
C THR A 59 18.99 11.25 11.11
N ILE A 60 18.24 10.18 11.26
CA ILE A 60 18.78 8.83 11.23
C ILE A 60 18.48 8.21 9.86
N PRO A 61 19.50 7.80 9.10
CA PRO A 61 19.26 7.13 7.83
C PRO A 61 18.63 5.76 8.06
N ILE A 62 17.58 5.48 7.29
CA ILE A 62 16.84 4.21 7.32
C ILE A 62 16.59 3.72 5.89
N SER A 63 16.16 2.48 5.78
CA SER A 63 15.59 1.97 4.53
C SER A 63 14.21 1.38 4.81
N ILE A 64 13.30 1.54 3.87
CA ILE A 64 11.98 0.94 3.93
C ILE A 64 11.91 -0.20 2.93
N VAL A 65 11.49 -1.36 3.39
CA VAL A 65 11.23 -2.52 2.54
C VAL A 65 9.72 -2.76 2.50
N VAL A 66 9.18 -2.78 1.30
CA VAL A 66 7.78 -3.11 1.03
C VAL A 66 7.72 -4.45 0.34
N GLU A 67 7.03 -5.42 0.95
CA GLU A 67 6.70 -6.70 0.35
C GLU A 67 5.18 -6.82 0.23
N ALA A 68 4.67 -6.68 -0.98
CA ALA A 68 3.24 -6.60 -1.22
C ALA A 68 2.81 -7.35 -2.48
N VAL A 69 1.50 -7.55 -2.61
CA VAL A 69 0.84 -8.02 -3.82
C VAL A 69 0.03 -6.87 -4.39
N GLU A 70 0.40 -6.43 -5.57
CA GLU A 70 -0.37 -5.50 -6.37
C GLU A 70 -1.45 -6.26 -7.13
N SER A 71 -2.71 -5.93 -6.88
CA SER A 71 -3.87 -6.48 -7.57
C SER A 71 -4.43 -5.43 -8.52
N THR A 72 -4.32 -5.69 -9.83
CA THR A 72 -4.87 -4.81 -10.87
C THR A 72 -6.07 -5.46 -11.54
N TYR A 73 -7.03 -4.65 -11.96
CA TYR A 73 -8.21 -5.11 -12.67
C TYR A 73 -8.20 -4.62 -14.12
N PHE A 74 -8.60 -5.48 -15.04
CA PHE A 74 -8.64 -5.14 -16.46
C PHE A 74 -9.60 -3.98 -16.78
N PHE A 75 -10.67 -3.84 -16.02
CA PHE A 75 -11.59 -2.72 -16.14
C PHE A 75 -11.19 -1.55 -15.24
N LYS A 76 -11.09 -0.37 -15.82
CA LYS A 76 -10.71 0.88 -15.16
C LYS A 76 -11.60 1.31 -13.97
N ASN A 77 -12.75 0.65 -13.78
CA ASN A 77 -13.67 0.98 -12.68
C ASN A 77 -13.28 0.32 -11.35
N LYS A 78 -12.28 -0.54 -11.35
CA LYS A 78 -11.67 -1.09 -10.13
C LYS A 78 -10.22 -0.66 -10.12
N GLN A 79 -9.88 -0.03 -9.04
CA GLN A 79 -8.55 0.53 -8.83
C GLN A 79 -7.58 -0.58 -8.45
N ALA A 80 -6.30 -0.34 -8.69
CA ALA A 80 -5.26 -1.25 -8.23
C ALA A 80 -5.20 -1.18 -6.70
N THR A 81 -5.05 -2.32 -6.04
CA THR A 81 -4.82 -2.40 -4.62
C THR A 81 -3.44 -2.98 -4.34
N LEU A 82 -2.78 -2.46 -3.31
CA LEU A 82 -1.51 -2.99 -2.83
C LEU A 82 -1.73 -3.51 -1.41
N LEU A 83 -1.50 -4.80 -1.20
CA LEU A 83 -1.68 -5.46 0.09
C LEU A 83 -0.41 -6.20 0.47
N GLY A 84 0.11 -5.96 1.68
CA GLY A 84 1.33 -6.62 2.11
C GLY A 84 1.86 -6.11 3.44
N GLU A 85 3.17 -6.04 3.56
CA GLU A 85 3.90 -5.60 4.74
C GLU A 85 4.91 -4.51 4.38
N LEU A 86 5.07 -3.58 5.30
CA LEU A 86 6.08 -2.53 5.24
C LEU A 86 6.97 -2.65 6.46
N ARG A 87 8.27 -2.66 6.25
CA ARG A 87 9.29 -2.73 7.30
C ARG A 87 10.26 -1.57 7.19
N VAL A 88 10.51 -0.90 8.30
CA VAL A 88 11.57 0.11 8.41
C VAL A 88 12.81 -0.55 8.97
N LEU A 89 13.92 -0.41 8.26
CA LEU A 89 15.20 -1.00 8.63
C LEU A 89 16.18 0.09 9.03
N HIS A 90 16.89 -0.15 10.13
CA HIS A 90 18.09 0.59 10.50
C HIS A 90 19.26 -0.39 10.63
N ASN A 91 20.37 -0.14 9.92
CA ASN A 91 21.51 -1.06 9.86
C ASN A 91 21.12 -2.51 9.49
N GLU A 92 20.21 -2.69 8.54
CA GLU A 92 19.64 -3.97 8.07
C GLU A 92 18.79 -4.71 9.12
N GLU A 93 18.52 -4.14 10.28
CA GLU A 93 17.63 -4.69 11.28
C GLU A 93 16.26 -4.00 11.24
N ALA A 94 15.20 -4.80 11.29
CA ALA A 94 13.83 -4.24 11.35
C ALA A 94 13.61 -3.54 12.70
N VAL A 95 13.26 -2.27 12.64
CA VAL A 95 12.95 -1.42 13.80
C VAL A 95 11.48 -1.07 13.92
N PHE A 96 10.74 -1.24 12.82
CA PHE A 96 9.28 -1.05 12.77
C PHE A 96 8.70 -1.92 11.67
N GLU A 97 7.53 -2.50 11.91
CA GLU A 97 6.78 -3.31 10.94
C GLU A 97 5.30 -2.96 11.03
N THR A 98 4.65 -2.91 9.87
CA THR A 98 3.20 -2.68 9.79
C THR A 98 2.62 -3.33 8.55
N GLU A 99 1.33 -3.68 8.62
CA GLU A 99 0.59 -4.09 7.44
C GLU A 99 0.40 -2.90 6.50
N LEU A 100 0.50 -3.16 5.20
CA LEU A 100 0.29 -2.19 4.15
C LEU A 100 -0.97 -2.53 3.38
N TYR A 101 -1.89 -1.59 3.33
CA TYR A 101 -3.05 -1.65 2.46
C TYR A 101 -3.19 -0.32 1.74
N VAL A 102 -3.01 -0.31 0.43
CA VAL A 102 -3.21 0.87 -0.41
C VAL A 102 -4.32 0.57 -1.40
N ASP A 103 -5.43 1.27 -1.25
CA ASP A 103 -6.56 1.24 -2.17
C ASP A 103 -6.64 2.63 -2.81
N ASP A 104 -6.35 2.68 -4.10
CA ASP A 104 -6.54 3.86 -4.94
C ASP A 104 -5.84 5.16 -4.52
N LEU A 105 -4.58 5.32 -4.89
CA LEU A 105 -3.83 6.60 -4.83
C LEU A 105 -3.76 7.25 -3.43
N ALA A 106 -4.27 6.63 -2.40
CA ALA A 106 -4.58 7.31 -1.18
C ALA A 106 -3.70 6.91 -0.02
N VAL A 107 -3.49 7.85 0.72
CA VAL A 107 -3.13 7.94 2.11
C VAL A 107 -3.97 6.97 2.94
N ASN A 108 -3.40 5.88 3.40
CA ASN A 108 -4.04 5.00 4.35
C ASN A 108 -3.60 5.34 5.76
N ILE A 109 -4.56 5.78 6.55
CA ILE A 109 -4.36 6.00 7.97
C ILE A 109 -4.87 4.77 8.69
N HIS A 110 -3.95 3.96 9.17
CA HIS A 110 -4.29 2.93 10.13
C HIS A 110 -4.40 3.56 11.52
N ASN A 111 -5.61 3.87 11.92
CA ASN A 111 -5.87 4.07 13.34
C ASN A 111 -5.61 2.73 14.02
N ALA A 112 -4.62 2.68 14.89
CA ALA A 112 -4.49 1.54 15.79
C ALA A 112 -5.83 1.40 16.53
N GLU A 113 -6.58 0.35 16.21
CA GLU A 113 -7.88 0.07 16.82
C GLU A 113 -7.69 -0.29 18.29
N ASN A 114 -7.57 0.73 19.11
CA ASN A 114 -7.91 0.60 20.52
C ASN A 114 -8.50 1.93 21.01
N HIS A 115 -9.76 1.88 21.28
CA HIS A 115 -10.69 2.96 21.66
C HIS A 115 -10.35 3.71 22.96
N ASN A 116 -9.11 3.91 23.33
CA ASN A 116 -8.79 4.77 24.47
C ASN A 116 -7.37 5.34 24.36
N THR A 117 -7.26 6.61 23.94
CA THR A 117 -6.18 7.56 24.25
C THR A 117 -4.73 7.17 23.93
N GLU A 118 -4.47 6.19 23.11
CA GLU A 118 -3.12 5.91 22.63
C GLU A 118 -2.81 6.73 21.38
N PRO A 119 -1.60 7.32 21.29
CA PRO A 119 -1.21 8.07 20.10
C PRO A 119 -1.27 7.16 18.86
N SER A 120 -1.91 7.67 17.83
CA SER A 120 -2.16 6.93 16.60
C SER A 120 -0.88 6.74 15.78
N VAL A 121 -0.73 5.55 15.23
CA VAL A 121 0.25 5.27 14.18
C VAL A 121 -0.43 5.55 12.84
N PHE A 122 0.21 6.29 11.96
CA PHE A 122 -0.27 6.39 10.59
C PHE A 122 0.82 5.97 9.59
N THR A 123 0.38 5.43 8.48
CA THR A 123 1.23 5.09 7.34
C THR A 123 0.58 5.62 6.08
N SER A 124 1.27 6.51 5.39
CA SER A 124 0.85 7.09 4.13
C SER A 124 1.84 6.71 3.05
N VAL A 125 1.32 6.12 1.97
CA VAL A 125 2.15 5.59 0.89
C VAL A 125 1.46 5.90 -0.43
N THR A 126 2.20 6.43 -1.39
CA THR A 126 1.68 6.57 -2.76
C THR A 126 1.59 5.20 -3.45
N ALA A 127 0.63 5.03 -4.35
CA ALA A 127 0.39 3.75 -5.03
C ALA A 127 1.61 3.24 -5.82
N ASP A 128 2.45 4.15 -6.30
CA ASP A 128 3.69 3.85 -7.01
C ASP A 128 4.90 3.65 -6.06
N LEU A 129 4.67 3.75 -4.74
CA LEU A 129 5.69 3.70 -3.70
C LEU A 129 6.78 4.78 -3.84
N ASN A 130 6.48 5.90 -4.49
CA ASN A 130 7.43 6.99 -4.64
C ASN A 130 7.62 7.76 -3.34
N HIS A 131 6.54 7.99 -2.59
CA HIS A 131 6.58 8.70 -1.32
C HIS A 131 6.01 7.82 -0.21
N ILE A 132 6.69 7.80 0.92
CA ILE A 132 6.28 7.07 2.13
C ILE A 132 6.45 8.01 3.32
N LEU A 133 5.39 8.14 4.11
CA LEU A 133 5.37 8.89 5.36
C LEU A 133 4.75 8.04 6.46
N ILE A 134 5.47 7.84 7.56
CA ILE A 134 5.00 7.06 8.70
C ILE A 134 5.17 7.90 9.95
N GLY A 135 4.08 8.14 10.65
CA GLY A 135 4.11 8.79 11.96
C GLY A 135 3.71 7.81 13.06
N ALA A 136 4.56 7.66 14.05
CA ALA A 136 4.30 6.77 15.17
C ALA A 136 5.01 7.21 16.45
N PRO A 137 4.42 6.94 17.64
CA PRO A 137 5.13 7.06 18.88
C PRO A 137 6.35 6.14 18.93
N LYS A 138 7.40 6.62 19.53
CA LYS A 138 8.66 5.88 19.70
C LYS A 138 8.49 4.46 20.24
N LYS A 139 7.52 4.23 21.13
CA LYS A 139 7.27 2.91 21.72
C LYS A 139 6.98 1.80 20.69
N TYR A 140 6.58 2.16 19.48
CA TYR A 140 6.33 1.22 18.38
C TYR A 140 7.59 0.87 17.58
N PHE A 141 8.69 1.55 17.82
CA PHE A 141 9.97 1.25 17.20
C PHE A 141 10.85 0.44 18.18
N LEU A 142 11.54 -0.56 17.69
CA LEU A 142 12.46 -1.41 18.48
C LEU A 142 13.81 -0.70 18.70
N PHE A 143 13.80 0.36 19.49
CA PHE A 143 14.96 1.25 19.68
C PHE A 143 16.10 0.69 20.54
N ASP A 144 15.92 -0.43 21.23
CA ASP A 144 17.02 -1.10 21.92
C ASP A 144 18.24 -1.34 21.00
N LYS A 145 17.98 -1.24 19.69
CA LYS A 145 18.96 -1.40 18.61
C LYS A 145 19.51 -0.08 18.07
N MET A 146 18.98 1.07 18.46
CA MET A 146 19.30 2.40 17.90
C MET A 146 20.04 3.35 18.86
N GLY A 147 20.28 2.95 20.12
CA GLY A 147 20.98 3.76 21.13
C GLY A 147 20.07 4.53 22.10
N ASP A 148 20.61 4.86 23.26
CA ASP A 148 19.86 5.22 24.48
C ASP A 148 19.33 6.67 24.57
N ASP A 149 19.59 7.53 23.58
CA ASP A 149 19.42 8.99 23.77
C ASP A 149 18.04 9.57 23.38
N ILE A 150 17.09 8.73 23.03
CA ILE A 150 15.77 9.22 22.60
C ILE A 150 14.76 9.11 23.77
N SER A 151 14.08 10.19 24.14
CA SER A 151 13.04 10.20 25.19
C SER A 151 11.86 9.26 24.84
N LYS A 152 11.22 8.64 25.85
CA LYS A 152 10.17 7.63 25.65
C LYS A 152 8.84 8.18 25.12
N GLU A 153 8.67 9.50 25.17
CA GLU A 153 7.40 10.18 24.85
C GLU A 153 7.40 10.89 23.49
N GLU A 154 8.47 10.78 22.70
CA GLU A 154 8.59 11.45 21.42
C GLU A 154 7.85 10.70 20.32
N ASN A 155 7.17 11.44 19.46
CA ASN A 155 6.66 10.93 18.20
C ASN A 155 7.75 11.01 17.14
N LEU A 156 7.81 10.00 16.31
CA LEU A 156 8.80 9.85 15.26
C LEU A 156 8.11 9.94 13.91
N LEU A 157 8.80 10.52 12.96
CA LEU A 157 8.36 10.62 11.59
C LEU A 157 9.40 9.96 10.67
N VAL A 158 8.97 8.97 9.92
CA VAL A 158 9.76 8.33 8.88
C VAL A 158 9.34 8.91 7.55
N VAL A 159 10.30 9.39 6.79
CA VAL A 159 10.09 10.00 5.48
C VAL A 159 10.99 9.32 4.48
N ALA A 160 10.43 8.88 3.36
CA ALA A 160 11.21 8.27 2.29
C ALA A 160 10.66 8.61 0.90
N SER A 161 11.58 8.76 -0.05
CA SER A 161 11.27 8.94 -1.47
C SER A 161 12.20 8.10 -2.33
N LYS A 162 11.70 7.66 -3.48
CA LYS A 162 12.54 7.08 -4.54
C LYS A 162 13.39 8.13 -5.26
N ASP A 163 12.99 9.40 -5.19
CA ASP A 163 13.82 10.50 -5.73
C ASP A 163 14.82 10.95 -4.66
N ALA A 164 16.08 10.64 -4.86
CA ALA A 164 17.17 11.01 -3.96
C ALA A 164 17.42 12.53 -3.85
N ASN A 165 16.81 13.33 -4.71
CA ASN A 165 16.94 14.80 -4.67
C ASN A 165 15.83 15.47 -3.87
N GLU A 166 14.81 14.74 -3.52
CA GLU A 166 13.67 15.24 -2.76
C GLU A 166 14.01 15.27 -1.27
N ASN A 167 13.73 16.38 -0.63
CA ASN A 167 13.98 16.53 0.80
C ASN A 167 12.76 16.10 1.63
N ALA A 168 12.97 15.90 2.93
CA ALA A 168 11.91 15.45 3.83
C ALA A 168 10.76 16.45 3.95
N GLU A 169 11.03 17.75 3.88
CA GLU A 169 10.01 18.79 3.97
C GLU A 169 9.06 18.77 2.78
N ASP A 170 9.57 18.53 1.57
CA ASP A 170 8.75 18.44 0.35
C ASP A 170 7.80 17.24 0.42
N ILE A 171 8.25 16.10 0.97
CA ILE A 171 7.44 14.89 1.12
C ILE A 171 6.36 15.10 2.19
N ILE A 172 6.70 15.73 3.31
CA ILE A 172 5.74 16.07 4.37
C ILE A 172 4.65 16.98 3.80
N LEU A 173 5.04 18.06 3.11
CA LEU A 173 4.12 19.00 2.50
C LEU A 173 3.21 18.32 1.48
N PHE A 174 3.74 17.43 0.66
CA PHE A 174 2.95 16.63 -0.28
C PHE A 174 1.80 15.89 0.43
N PHE A 175 2.10 15.18 1.52
CA PHE A 175 1.08 14.43 2.25
C PHE A 175 0.11 15.33 3.05
N GLU A 176 0.55 16.48 3.53
CA GLU A 176 -0.33 17.49 4.15
C GLU A 176 -1.38 18.00 3.15
N GLU A 177 -0.97 18.29 1.92
CA GLU A 177 -1.86 18.77 0.86
C GLU A 177 -2.85 17.68 0.40
N GLU A 178 -2.39 16.42 0.34
CA GLU A 178 -3.21 15.28 -0.15
C GLU A 178 -4.16 14.72 0.92
N SER A 179 -3.90 14.94 2.21
CA SER A 179 -4.69 14.35 3.29
C SER A 179 -4.85 15.23 4.52
N SER A 180 -6.08 15.69 4.72
CA SER A 180 -6.43 16.45 5.94
C SER A 180 -6.19 15.68 7.25
N ALA A 181 -6.23 14.36 7.22
CA ALA A 181 -6.00 13.56 8.40
C ALA A 181 -4.50 13.42 8.72
N VAL A 182 -3.63 13.45 7.71
CA VAL A 182 -2.18 13.59 7.92
C VAL A 182 -1.86 14.97 8.45
N GLU A 183 -2.40 16.02 7.84
CA GLU A 183 -2.27 17.40 8.32
C GLU A 183 -2.67 17.54 9.80
N GLU A 184 -3.82 16.97 10.19
CA GLU A 184 -4.27 17.00 11.58
C GLU A 184 -3.30 16.26 12.52
N TRP A 185 -2.84 15.07 12.14
CA TRP A 185 -1.89 14.31 12.96
C TRP A 185 -0.55 15.05 13.12
N LEU A 186 0.00 15.59 12.04
CA LEU A 186 1.23 16.37 12.06
C LEU A 186 1.09 17.57 12.99
N ARG A 187 0.01 18.34 12.85
CA ARG A 187 -0.28 19.50 13.71
C ARG A 187 -0.42 19.12 15.18
N GLU A 188 -1.16 18.05 15.50
CA GLU A 188 -1.37 17.60 16.89
C GLU A 188 -0.07 17.12 17.55
N ASN A 189 0.83 16.54 16.76
CA ASN A 189 2.12 16.05 17.22
C ASN A 189 3.24 17.08 17.01
N GLY A 190 2.90 18.28 16.46
CA GLY A 190 3.73 19.48 16.38
C GLY A 190 4.87 19.39 15.36
N TRP A 191 4.60 18.68 14.33
CA TRP A 191 5.38 18.69 13.10
C TRP A 191 4.98 19.87 12.24
#